data_4fd54ff5ac8db6318a21fd524ed4cb38
#
_entry.id   4fd54ff5ac8db6318a21fd524ed4cb38
#
_cell.length_a   1.000
_cell.length_b   1.000
_cell.length_c   1.000
_cell.angle_alpha   90.00
_cell.angle_beta   90.00
_cell.angle_gamma   90.00
#
_symmetry.space_group_name_H-M   'P 1'
#
loop_
_entity.id
_entity.type
_entity.pdbx_description
1 polymer ?
#
loop_
_entity_poly.entity_id
_entity_poly.type
_entity_poly.pdbx_seq_one_letter_code
_entity_poly.pdbx_strand_id
1 'polypeptide(L)'
;MIKSKQKFNQGISLYLTMMILSLILGLAFSLNTLLLTQTKSLSNIGSSVIAFQATETGIEKALYSIKTAAGTGPWTETLSNQATYSVNLLNPGDEGCLTALSYCLESIGTYKDVKRGIRIAR
;
A
#
# COMPACT_ATOMS: atom_id res chain seq x y z
N MET A 1 47.90 -46.29 -24.84
CA MET A 1 47.68 -45.95 -23.40
C MET A 1 47.07 -44.56 -23.13
N ILE A 2 46.64 -43.82 -24.12
CA ILE A 2 46.08 -42.45 -23.95
C ILE A 2 44.54 -42.36 -23.94
N LYS A 3 43.84 -43.45 -24.40
CA LYS A 3 42.38 -43.45 -24.51
C LYS A 3 41.58 -43.63 -23.19
N SER A 4 42.20 -44.08 -22.12
CA SER A 4 41.48 -44.36 -20.88
C SER A 4 41.32 -43.13 -19.98
N LYS A 5 42.19 -42.16 -20.07
CA LYS A 5 42.10 -40.88 -19.29
C LYS A 5 41.00 -39.94 -19.74
N GLN A 6 40.64 -39.97 -21.04
CA GLN A 6 39.58 -39.08 -21.56
C GLN A 6 38.17 -39.47 -21.09
N LYS A 7 37.87 -40.76 -20.88
CA LYS A 7 36.55 -41.20 -20.39
C LYS A 7 36.25 -40.76 -18.96
N PHE A 8 37.27 -40.69 -18.11
CA PHE A 8 37.11 -40.27 -16.72
C PHE A 8 36.83 -38.76 -16.60
N ASN A 9 37.46 -37.95 -17.43
CA ASN A 9 37.25 -36.49 -17.44
C ASN A 9 35.86 -36.09 -17.98
N GLN A 10 35.27 -36.89 -18.88
CA GLN A 10 33.91 -36.61 -19.40
C GLN A 10 32.84 -36.84 -18.33
N GLY A 11 32.98 -37.81 -17.46
CA GLY A 11 32.04 -38.04 -16.35
C GLY A 11 32.05 -36.94 -15.31
N ILE A 12 33.24 -36.42 -14.97
CA ILE A 12 33.39 -35.31 -14.00
C ILE A 12 32.80 -34.01 -14.56
N SER A 13 33.05 -33.76 -15.85
CA SER A 13 32.47 -32.55 -16.51
C SER A 13 30.95 -32.59 -16.53
N LEU A 14 30.35 -33.75 -16.81
CA LEU A 14 28.89 -33.90 -16.79
C LEU A 14 28.31 -33.67 -15.39
N TYR A 15 28.94 -34.22 -14.35
CA TYR A 15 28.52 -34.03 -12.98
C TYR A 15 28.60 -32.55 -12.55
N LEU A 16 29.70 -31.88 -12.91
CA LEU A 16 29.90 -30.47 -12.60
C LEU A 16 28.85 -29.58 -13.28
N THR A 17 28.52 -29.83 -14.56
CA THR A 17 27.49 -29.08 -15.26
C THR A 17 26.09 -29.28 -14.67
N MET A 18 25.75 -30.51 -14.27
CA MET A 18 24.50 -30.79 -13.58
C MET A 18 24.40 -30.03 -12.23
N MET A 19 25.50 -30.00 -11.49
CA MET A 19 25.57 -29.30 -10.22
C MET A 19 25.37 -27.79 -10.40
N ILE A 20 26.03 -27.17 -11.38
CA ILE A 20 25.88 -25.74 -11.68
C ILE A 20 24.47 -25.45 -12.15
N LEU A 21 23.89 -26.25 -13.03
CA LEU A 21 22.51 -26.09 -13.51
C LEU A 21 21.49 -26.11 -12.36
N SER A 22 21.64 -27.04 -11.42
CA SER A 22 20.74 -27.13 -10.27
C SER A 22 20.84 -25.94 -9.36
N LEU A 23 22.02 -25.35 -9.17
CA LEU A 23 22.22 -24.12 -8.39
C LEU A 23 21.56 -22.91 -9.07
N ILE A 24 21.76 -22.77 -10.39
CA ILE A 24 21.15 -21.68 -11.16
C ILE A 24 19.62 -21.78 -11.11
N LEU A 25 19.07 -22.98 -11.25
CA LEU A 25 17.63 -23.21 -11.19
C LEU A 25 17.07 -22.84 -9.80
N GLY A 26 17.75 -23.21 -8.72
CA GLY A 26 17.39 -22.84 -7.35
C GLY A 26 17.38 -21.33 -7.12
N LEU A 27 18.38 -20.62 -7.63
CA LEU A 27 18.44 -19.15 -7.56
C LEU A 27 17.30 -18.49 -8.35
N ALA A 28 17.00 -19.02 -9.54
CA ALA A 28 15.92 -18.49 -10.37
C ALA A 28 14.54 -18.62 -9.69
N PHE A 29 14.26 -19.73 -9.04
CA PHE A 29 13.02 -19.89 -8.27
C PHE A 29 12.95 -18.95 -7.07
N SER A 30 14.05 -18.74 -6.36
CA SER A 30 14.10 -17.81 -5.22
C SER A 30 13.82 -16.38 -5.63
N LEU A 31 14.38 -15.92 -6.74
CA LEU A 31 14.16 -14.57 -7.28
C LEU A 31 12.69 -14.36 -7.71
N ASN A 32 12.09 -15.38 -8.31
CA ASN A 32 10.69 -15.30 -8.75
C ASN A 32 9.71 -15.07 -7.59
N THR A 33 9.90 -15.76 -6.46
CA THR A 33 9.06 -15.57 -5.27
C THR A 33 9.22 -14.18 -4.67
N LEU A 34 10.42 -13.61 -4.66
CA LEU A 34 10.67 -12.25 -4.20
C LEU A 34 9.96 -11.20 -5.07
N LEU A 35 10.02 -11.34 -6.39
CA LEU A 35 9.36 -10.42 -7.33
C LEU A 35 7.85 -10.41 -7.15
N LEU A 36 7.22 -11.56 -6.95
CA LEU A 36 5.78 -11.65 -6.72
C LEU A 36 5.36 -10.95 -5.42
N THR A 37 6.16 -11.06 -4.37
CA THR A 37 5.90 -10.40 -3.08
C THR A 37 6.05 -8.89 -3.21
N GLN A 38 7.05 -8.42 -3.94
CA GLN A 38 7.28 -6.98 -4.16
C GLN A 38 6.17 -6.33 -4.98
N THR A 39 5.67 -7.00 -6.03
CA THR A 39 4.56 -6.49 -6.84
C THR A 39 3.28 -6.33 -6.02
N LYS A 40 2.98 -7.26 -5.12
CA LYS A 40 1.86 -7.16 -4.20
C LYS A 40 2.00 -5.97 -3.24
N SER A 41 3.19 -5.75 -2.71
CA SER A 41 3.49 -4.62 -1.82
C SER A 41 3.33 -3.27 -2.53
N LEU A 42 3.82 -3.15 -3.76
CA LEU A 42 3.67 -1.94 -4.57
C LEU A 42 2.20 -1.61 -4.90
N SER A 43 1.39 -2.62 -5.20
CA SER A 43 -0.05 -2.44 -5.41
C SER A 43 -0.76 -1.90 -4.16
N ASN A 44 -0.40 -2.39 -2.99
CA ASN A 44 -0.96 -1.91 -1.72
C ASN A 44 -0.54 -0.47 -1.41
N ILE A 45 0.70 -0.09 -1.72
CA ILE A 45 1.18 1.29 -1.57
C ILE A 45 0.40 2.23 -2.50
N GLY A 46 0.20 1.86 -3.76
CA GLY A 46 -0.60 2.63 -4.70
C GLY A 46 -2.04 2.84 -4.22
N SER A 47 -2.69 1.79 -3.75
CA SER A 47 -4.03 1.89 -3.16
C SER A 47 -4.07 2.77 -1.90
N SER A 48 -3.01 2.74 -1.09
CA SER A 48 -2.87 3.59 0.10
C SER A 48 -2.75 5.07 -0.26
N VAL A 49 -2.01 5.41 -1.31
CA VAL A 49 -1.88 6.80 -1.77
C VAL A 49 -3.23 7.33 -2.27
N ILE A 50 -3.98 6.54 -3.02
CA ILE A 50 -5.31 6.93 -3.51
C ILE A 50 -6.28 7.12 -2.33
N ALA A 51 -6.29 6.23 -1.35
CA ALA A 51 -7.11 6.39 -0.15
C ALA A 51 -6.73 7.63 0.65
N PHE A 52 -5.44 7.96 0.74
CA PHE A 52 -4.95 9.16 1.40
C PHE A 52 -5.40 10.43 0.68
N GLN A 53 -5.29 10.49 -0.64
CA GLN A 53 -5.79 11.62 -1.44
C GLN A 53 -7.31 11.82 -1.29
N ALA A 54 -8.07 10.73 -1.21
CA ALA A 54 -9.50 10.84 -0.93
C ALA A 54 -9.77 11.44 0.46
N THR A 55 -8.96 11.08 1.46
CA THR A 55 -9.05 11.65 2.81
C THR A 55 -8.76 13.16 2.81
N GLU A 56 -7.72 13.59 2.10
CA GLU A 56 -7.38 15.02 1.96
C GLU A 56 -8.50 15.80 1.26
N THR A 57 -9.02 15.27 0.15
CA THR A 57 -10.15 15.88 -0.56
C THR A 57 -11.37 16.04 0.35
N GLY A 58 -11.65 15.05 1.18
CA GLY A 58 -12.73 15.10 2.17
C GLY A 58 -12.54 16.24 3.18
N ILE A 59 -11.33 16.38 3.72
CA ILE A 59 -11.01 17.47 4.67
C ILE A 59 -11.14 18.83 4.02
N GLU A 60 -10.62 19.03 2.81
CA GLU A 60 -10.72 20.31 2.11
C GLU A 60 -12.17 20.71 1.88
N LYS A 61 -13.01 19.79 1.41
CA LYS A 61 -14.44 20.04 1.22
C LYS A 61 -15.15 20.35 2.54
N ALA A 62 -14.85 19.63 3.61
CA ALA A 62 -15.43 19.89 4.93
C ALA A 62 -15.02 21.26 5.49
N LEU A 63 -13.74 21.62 5.39
CA LEU A 63 -13.24 22.93 5.79
C LEU A 63 -13.89 24.07 4.99
N TYR A 64 -14.03 23.87 3.69
CA TYR A 64 -14.71 24.83 2.84
C TYR A 64 -16.18 25.01 3.26
N SER A 65 -16.92 23.91 3.51
CA SER A 65 -18.29 23.93 3.97
C SER A 65 -18.44 24.64 5.32
N ILE A 66 -17.55 24.39 6.27
CA ILE A 66 -17.57 25.05 7.57
C ILE A 66 -17.29 26.55 7.42
N LYS A 67 -16.32 26.91 6.58
CA LYS A 67 -15.95 28.33 6.36
C LYS A 67 -17.06 29.14 5.66
N THR A 68 -17.81 28.50 4.76
CA THR A 68 -18.93 29.13 4.04
C THR A 68 -20.27 28.99 4.74
N ALA A 69 -20.30 28.39 5.92
CA ALA A 69 -21.54 28.06 6.66
C ALA A 69 -22.54 27.22 5.85
N ALA A 70 -22.02 26.41 4.90
CA ALA A 70 -22.86 25.60 4.01
C ALA A 70 -23.31 24.25 4.63
N GLY A 71 -22.86 23.91 5.86
CA GLY A 71 -23.30 22.71 6.57
C GLY A 71 -22.29 22.23 7.61
N THR A 72 -22.77 21.39 8.51
CA THR A 72 -22.00 20.83 9.65
C THR A 72 -21.74 19.34 9.51
N GLY A 73 -21.86 18.77 8.29
CA GLY A 73 -21.59 17.35 8.02
C GLY A 73 -22.69 16.38 8.48
N PRO A 74 -22.48 15.06 8.41
CA PRO A 74 -21.29 14.40 7.84
C PRO A 74 -21.17 14.53 6.32
N TRP A 75 -19.97 14.57 5.81
CA TRP A 75 -19.69 14.60 4.37
C TRP A 75 -19.17 13.24 3.90
N THR A 76 -19.90 12.64 2.98
CA THR A 76 -19.49 11.36 2.37
C THR A 76 -19.71 11.44 0.87
N GLU A 77 -18.70 11.09 0.09
CA GLU A 77 -18.77 11.10 -1.36
C GLU A 77 -17.88 10.05 -1.97
N THR A 78 -18.27 9.57 -3.15
CA THR A 78 -17.45 8.67 -3.98
C THR A 78 -16.83 9.48 -5.10
N LEU A 79 -15.51 9.45 -5.21
CA LEU A 79 -14.75 10.14 -6.23
C LEU A 79 -14.82 9.39 -7.57
N SER A 80 -14.45 10.05 -8.67
CA SER A 80 -14.45 9.48 -10.01
C SER A 80 -13.52 8.25 -10.17
N ASN A 81 -12.51 8.13 -9.32
CA ASN A 81 -11.59 7.00 -9.25
C ASN A 81 -12.07 5.84 -8.36
N GLN A 82 -13.35 5.85 -7.94
CA GLN A 82 -13.98 4.87 -7.04
C GLN A 82 -13.44 4.90 -5.59
N ALA A 83 -12.60 5.84 -5.23
CA ALA A 83 -12.26 6.08 -3.84
C ALA A 83 -13.42 6.79 -3.14
N THR A 84 -13.66 6.43 -1.89
CA THR A 84 -14.69 7.07 -1.06
C THR A 84 -14.04 7.78 0.11
N TYR A 85 -14.62 8.87 0.54
CA TYR A 85 -14.26 9.49 1.81
C TYR A 85 -15.48 9.71 2.68
N SER A 86 -15.27 9.70 3.98
CA SER A 86 -16.25 10.06 4.99
C SER A 86 -15.60 10.99 6.00
N VAL A 87 -16.22 12.17 6.20
CA VAL A 87 -15.71 13.16 7.14
C VAL A 87 -16.74 13.39 8.23
N ASN A 88 -16.31 13.29 9.48
CA ASN A 88 -17.11 13.55 10.66
C ASN A 88 -16.58 14.79 11.39
N LEU A 89 -17.49 15.63 11.81
CA LEU A 89 -17.21 16.74 12.72
C LEU A 89 -17.38 16.24 14.16
N LEU A 90 -16.33 16.35 14.96
CA LEU A 90 -16.33 16.01 16.37
C LEU A 90 -16.40 17.30 17.20
N ASN A 91 -17.23 17.31 18.22
CA ASN A 91 -17.32 18.43 19.15
C ASN A 91 -16.19 18.40 20.17
N PRO A 92 -15.83 19.56 20.76
CA PRO A 92 -14.90 19.60 21.87
C PRO A 92 -15.38 18.70 23.03
N GLY A 93 -14.50 17.80 23.48
CA GLY A 93 -14.82 16.83 24.53
C GLY A 93 -15.25 15.44 24.03
N ASP A 94 -15.53 15.27 22.75
CA ASP A 94 -15.76 13.97 22.15
C ASP A 94 -14.46 13.15 22.10
N GLU A 95 -14.59 11.81 21.98
CA GLU A 95 -13.47 10.89 21.97
C GLU A 95 -12.47 11.25 20.86
N GLY A 96 -11.30 11.74 21.26
CA GLY A 96 -10.22 12.18 20.38
C GLY A 96 -10.24 13.65 19.98
N CYS A 97 -11.13 14.47 20.55
CA CYS A 97 -11.12 15.93 20.41
C CYS A 97 -10.97 16.60 21.78
N LEU A 98 -9.89 17.34 22.00
CA LEU A 98 -9.63 18.01 23.27
C LEU A 98 -10.66 19.13 23.51
N THR A 99 -11.09 19.30 24.76
CA THR A 99 -12.05 20.33 25.17
C THR A 99 -11.57 21.78 24.96
N ALA A 100 -10.24 21.97 24.84
CA ALA A 100 -9.62 23.26 24.57
C ALA A 100 -9.67 23.70 23.10
N LEU A 101 -10.15 22.84 22.21
CA LEU A 101 -10.24 23.09 20.76
C LEU A 101 -11.63 23.55 20.37
N SER A 102 -11.73 24.26 19.24
CA SER A 102 -13.02 24.72 18.74
C SER A 102 -13.80 23.59 18.03
N TYR A 103 -13.10 22.73 17.31
CA TYR A 103 -13.65 21.56 16.63
C TYR A 103 -12.55 20.61 16.18
N CYS A 104 -12.90 19.36 15.92
CA CYS A 104 -12.04 18.39 15.28
C CYS A 104 -12.74 17.81 14.06
N LEU A 105 -11.99 17.60 13.00
CA LEU A 105 -12.44 16.91 11.79
C LEU A 105 -11.69 15.60 11.66
N GLU A 106 -12.43 14.51 11.48
CA GLU A 106 -11.88 13.21 11.17
C GLU A 106 -12.35 12.78 9.78
N SER A 107 -11.41 12.60 8.88
CA SER A 107 -11.67 12.12 7.52
C SER A 107 -11.08 10.73 7.35
N ILE A 108 -11.86 9.83 6.80
CA ILE A 108 -11.46 8.47 6.47
C ILE A 108 -11.67 8.26 4.98
N GLY A 109 -10.58 8.06 4.25
CA GLY A 109 -10.60 7.68 2.84
C GLY A 109 -10.45 6.18 2.67
N THR A 110 -11.21 5.61 1.76
CA THR A 110 -11.18 4.18 1.46
C THR A 110 -11.01 3.97 -0.04
N TYR A 111 -10.09 3.10 -0.40
CA TYR A 111 -9.92 2.65 -1.78
C TYR A 111 -9.60 1.17 -1.80
N LYS A 112 -10.46 0.36 -2.44
CA LYS A 112 -10.43 -1.10 -2.35
C LYS A 112 -10.46 -1.53 -0.87
N ASP A 113 -9.48 -2.32 -0.44
CA ASP A 113 -9.40 -2.84 0.93
C ASP A 113 -8.54 -1.94 1.86
N VAL A 114 -8.06 -0.79 1.37
CA VAL A 114 -7.18 0.10 2.12
C VAL A 114 -7.94 1.30 2.64
N LYS A 115 -7.81 1.55 3.94
CA LYS A 115 -8.36 2.73 4.62
C LYS A 115 -7.24 3.61 5.15
N ARG A 116 -7.39 4.92 4.99
CA ARG A 116 -6.51 5.93 5.57
C ARG A 116 -7.35 6.99 6.27
N GLY A 117 -6.88 7.45 7.41
CA GLY A 117 -7.56 8.49 8.18
C GLY A 117 -6.63 9.64 8.51
N ILE A 118 -7.18 10.84 8.48
CA ILE A 118 -6.52 12.07 8.95
C ILE A 118 -7.46 12.74 9.93
N ARG A 119 -6.90 13.22 11.02
CA ARG A 119 -7.62 14.05 12.00
C ARG A 119 -6.98 15.43 12.08
N ILE A 120 -7.81 16.45 11.96
CA ILE A 120 -7.42 17.85 12.13
C ILE A 120 -8.15 18.39 13.35
N ALA A 121 -7.42 19.11 14.18
CA ALA A 121 -7.91 19.76 15.38
C ALA A 121 -7.59 21.26 15.34
N ARG A 122 -8.54 22.12 15.70
CA ARG A 122 -8.38 23.58 15.71
C ARG A 122 -9.08 24.26 16.91
#